data_b1b1c65c4bdb8c33ae36d435406a1bfb
#
_entry.id   b1b1c65c4bdb8c33ae36d435406a1bfb
#
_cell.length_a   1.000
_cell.length_b   1.000
_cell.length_c   1.000
_cell.angle_alpha   90.00
_cell.angle_beta   90.00
_cell.angle_gamma   90.00
#
_symmetry.space_group_name_H-M   'P 1'
#
loop_
_entity.id
_entity.type
_entity.pdbx_description
1 polymer ?
#
loop_
_entity_poly.entity_id
_entity_poly.type
_entity_poly.pdbx_seq_one_letter_code
_entity_poly.pdbx_strand_id
1 'polypeptide(L)'
;MFYLIYKLTNIKNNKFYVGITSESLQHRFRGHVRKSRHKPTSNLHKALRKYGEDSFTKEVLHSFETSSKKCAYKIEQEYITKTRAVSLGYNMDIGYGWACADKSGSNNPMFGKTSGNAHSVFIQGIEYPSISLAASTLNLNRATIARWIKCHRKPECYKV
;
A
#
# COMPACT_ATOMS: atom_id res chain seq x y z
N MET A 1 -6.99 -2.06 20.76
CA MET A 1 -7.53 -1.01 19.90
C MET A 1 -8.84 -1.51 19.31
N PHE A 2 -9.88 -0.69 19.37
CA PHE A 2 -11.22 -1.02 18.91
C PHE A 2 -11.36 -0.82 17.40
N TYR A 3 -12.02 -1.74 16.72
CA TYR A 3 -12.25 -1.69 15.28
C TYR A 3 -13.69 -1.95 14.94
N LEU A 4 -14.15 -1.33 13.86
CA LEU A 4 -15.47 -1.54 13.26
C LEU A 4 -15.30 -2.04 11.82
N ILE A 5 -15.97 -3.14 11.48
CA ILE A 5 -16.26 -3.51 10.09
C ILE A 5 -17.59 -2.87 9.74
N TYR A 6 -17.62 -2.13 8.65
CA TYR A 6 -18.81 -1.40 8.25
C TYR A 6 -19.15 -1.65 6.78
N LYS A 7 -20.42 -1.43 6.46
CA LYS A 7 -20.95 -1.49 5.11
C LYS A 7 -21.59 -0.16 4.73
N LEU A 8 -21.29 0.31 3.54
CA LEU A 8 -21.93 1.48 2.94
C LEU A 8 -22.72 1.00 1.73
N THR A 9 -24.05 1.11 1.76
CA THR A 9 -24.90 0.65 0.68
C THR A 9 -25.49 1.84 -0.06
N ASN A 10 -25.34 1.85 -1.38
CA ASN A 10 -25.97 2.83 -2.24
C ASN A 10 -27.40 2.40 -2.53
N ILE A 11 -28.38 3.16 -2.05
CA ILE A 11 -29.83 2.89 -2.22
C ILE A 11 -30.31 3.00 -3.67
N LYS A 12 -29.54 3.66 -4.57
CA LYS A 12 -29.93 3.82 -5.96
C LYS A 12 -29.67 2.59 -6.84
N ASN A 13 -28.69 1.75 -6.46
CA ASN A 13 -28.28 0.60 -7.28
C ASN A 13 -27.93 -0.65 -6.45
N ASN A 14 -28.17 -0.61 -5.14
CA ASN A 14 -27.91 -1.67 -4.19
C ASN A 14 -26.45 -2.16 -4.11
N LYS A 15 -25.52 -1.50 -4.79
CA LYS A 15 -24.09 -1.77 -4.64
C LYS A 15 -23.60 -1.26 -3.31
N PHE A 16 -22.65 -1.97 -2.74
CA PHE A 16 -22.14 -1.67 -1.40
C PHE A 16 -20.62 -1.71 -1.34
N TYR A 17 -20.09 -1.17 -0.28
CA TYR A 17 -18.68 -1.19 0.07
C TYR A 17 -18.53 -1.74 1.49
N VAL A 18 -17.55 -2.61 1.70
CA VAL A 18 -17.14 -3.10 3.02
C VAL A 18 -15.77 -2.56 3.36
N GLY A 19 -15.58 -2.09 4.58
CA GLY A 19 -14.30 -1.55 5.03
C GLY A 19 -14.15 -1.62 6.53
N ILE A 20 -12.93 -1.31 7.01
CA ILE A 20 -12.58 -1.28 8.42
C ILE A 20 -12.20 0.13 8.87
N THR A 21 -12.46 0.44 10.12
CA THR A 21 -12.01 1.67 10.76
C THR A 21 -11.74 1.46 12.25
N SER A 22 -10.79 2.19 12.81
CA SER A 22 -10.59 2.34 14.27
C SER A 22 -11.24 3.61 14.81
N GLU A 23 -11.90 4.38 13.96
CA GLU A 23 -12.60 5.61 14.28
C GLU A 23 -14.11 5.39 14.23
N SER A 24 -14.89 6.40 14.63
CA SER A 24 -16.35 6.33 14.46
C SER A 24 -16.73 6.19 12.98
N LEU A 25 -17.79 5.42 12.70
CA LEU A 25 -18.29 5.21 11.34
C LEU A 25 -18.61 6.55 10.63
N GLN A 26 -19.14 7.51 11.38
CA GLN A 26 -19.45 8.84 10.87
C GLN A 26 -18.20 9.60 10.45
N HIS A 27 -17.13 9.56 11.24
CA HIS A 27 -15.85 10.20 10.89
C HIS A 27 -15.25 9.54 9.64
N ARG A 28 -15.23 8.22 9.60
CA ARG A 28 -14.74 7.46 8.44
C ARG A 28 -15.52 7.78 7.17
N PHE A 29 -16.83 7.86 7.26
CA PHE A 29 -17.70 8.20 6.12
C PHE A 29 -17.43 9.61 5.59
N ARG A 30 -17.32 10.62 6.46
CA ARG A 30 -16.92 11.98 6.08
C ARG A 30 -15.58 12.00 5.36
N GLY A 31 -14.63 11.15 5.78
CA GLY A 31 -13.35 10.98 5.09
C GLY A 31 -13.52 10.47 3.64
N HIS A 32 -14.42 9.51 3.41
CA HIS A 32 -14.74 9.03 2.06
C HIS A 32 -15.40 10.12 1.21
N VAL A 33 -16.35 10.85 1.77
CA VAL A 33 -17.02 11.97 1.09
C VAL A 33 -16.01 13.05 0.69
N ARG A 34 -15.13 13.46 1.61
CA ARG A 34 -14.07 14.43 1.30
C ARG A 34 -13.17 13.97 0.14
N LYS A 35 -12.72 12.70 0.17
CA LYS A 35 -11.90 12.12 -0.90
C LYS A 35 -12.64 12.06 -2.23
N SER A 36 -13.94 11.79 -2.22
CA SER A 36 -14.76 11.75 -3.44
C SER A 36 -14.84 13.09 -4.16
N ARG A 37 -14.80 14.20 -3.40
CA ARG A 37 -14.85 15.57 -3.96
C ARG A 37 -13.54 15.99 -4.60
N HIS A 38 -12.39 15.64 -3.98
CA HIS A 38 -11.07 16.08 -4.45
C HIS A 38 -10.49 15.13 -5.51
N LYS A 39 -10.29 13.85 -5.20
CA LYS A 39 -9.67 12.87 -6.10
C LYS A 39 -10.32 11.50 -5.96
N PRO A 40 -11.37 11.20 -6.74
CA PRO A 40 -12.08 9.93 -6.65
C PRO A 40 -11.27 8.80 -7.31
N THR A 41 -10.37 8.17 -6.54
CA THR A 41 -9.49 7.08 -7.02
C THR A 41 -10.17 5.70 -6.96
N SER A 42 -11.07 5.48 -6.00
CA SER A 42 -11.77 4.19 -5.84
C SER A 42 -13.18 4.20 -6.42
N ASN A 43 -13.73 3.01 -6.66
CA ASN A 43 -15.12 2.86 -7.14
C ASN A 43 -16.12 3.46 -6.16
N LEU A 44 -15.89 3.33 -4.85
CA LEU A 44 -16.71 3.98 -3.82
C LEU A 44 -16.68 5.52 -3.97
N HIS A 45 -15.49 6.11 -4.15
CA HIS A 45 -15.36 7.57 -4.27
C HIS A 45 -16.04 8.08 -5.56
N LYS A 46 -15.92 7.34 -6.66
CA LYS A 46 -16.63 7.66 -7.91
C LYS A 46 -18.14 7.59 -7.73
N ALA A 47 -18.63 6.58 -6.99
CA ALA A 47 -20.04 6.42 -6.70
C ALA A 47 -20.57 7.52 -5.77
N LEU A 48 -19.84 7.87 -4.70
CA LEU A 48 -20.19 9.00 -3.82
C LEU A 48 -20.26 10.33 -4.58
N ARG A 49 -19.34 10.55 -5.51
CA ARG A 49 -19.36 11.76 -6.37
C ARG A 49 -20.56 11.78 -7.31
N LYS A 50 -20.95 10.62 -7.85
CA LYS A 50 -22.06 10.50 -8.82
C LYS A 50 -23.43 10.58 -8.15
N TYR A 51 -23.63 9.90 -7.03
CA TYR A 51 -24.95 9.69 -6.43
C TYR A 51 -25.21 10.58 -5.21
N GLY A 52 -24.19 11.24 -4.67
CA GLY A 52 -24.28 12.03 -3.44
C GLY A 52 -24.19 11.18 -2.18
N GLU A 53 -23.83 11.83 -1.07
CA GLU A 53 -23.66 11.17 0.23
C GLU A 53 -24.97 10.67 0.83
N ASP A 54 -26.09 11.35 0.55
CA ASP A 54 -27.44 11.00 1.04
C ASP A 54 -27.98 9.70 0.43
N SER A 55 -27.39 9.26 -0.69
CA SER A 55 -27.73 7.99 -1.34
C SER A 55 -27.07 6.77 -0.68
N PHE A 56 -26.34 6.97 0.41
CA PHE A 56 -25.62 5.87 1.08
C PHE A 56 -26.12 5.64 2.49
N THR A 57 -26.59 4.42 2.77
CA THR A 57 -26.82 3.96 4.14
C THR A 57 -25.53 3.48 4.76
N LYS A 58 -25.43 3.59 6.07
CA LYS A 58 -24.25 3.23 6.89
C LYS A 58 -24.65 2.17 7.91
N GLU A 59 -23.98 1.04 7.90
CA GLU A 59 -24.24 -0.09 8.77
C GLU A 59 -22.95 -0.60 9.39
N VAL A 60 -22.95 -0.90 10.70
CA VAL A 60 -21.86 -1.60 11.36
C VAL A 60 -22.15 -3.09 11.29
N LEU A 61 -21.30 -3.85 10.62
CA LEU A 61 -21.43 -5.31 10.48
C LEU A 61 -20.83 -6.05 11.68
N HIS A 62 -19.73 -5.53 12.23
CA HIS A 62 -19.03 -6.15 13.34
C HIS A 62 -18.16 -5.14 14.09
N SER A 63 -18.04 -5.36 15.40
CA SER A 63 -17.16 -4.57 16.25
C SER A 63 -16.30 -5.51 17.11
N PHE A 64 -15.01 -5.20 17.24
CA PHE A 64 -14.08 -6.06 17.98
C PHE A 64 -12.86 -5.29 18.46
N GLU A 65 -12.15 -5.89 19.42
CA GLU A 65 -10.89 -5.38 19.90
C GLU A 65 -9.73 -6.29 19.52
N THR A 66 -8.63 -5.70 19.08
CA THR A 66 -7.36 -6.40 18.83
C THR A 66 -6.19 -5.45 18.97
N SER A 67 -5.05 -5.96 19.41
CA SER A 67 -3.77 -5.25 19.40
C SER A 67 -3.05 -5.33 18.06
N SER A 68 -3.41 -6.32 17.23
CA SER A 68 -2.76 -6.60 15.96
C SER A 68 -3.55 -6.04 14.77
N LYS A 69 -2.99 -5.05 14.08
CA LYS A 69 -3.53 -4.56 12.82
C LYS A 69 -3.69 -5.68 11.77
N LYS A 70 -2.76 -6.65 11.79
CA LYS A 70 -2.80 -7.80 10.88
C LYS A 70 -4.06 -8.64 11.09
N CYS A 71 -4.44 -8.89 12.35
CA CYS A 71 -5.68 -9.58 12.67
C CYS A 71 -6.91 -8.77 12.24
N ALA A 72 -6.90 -7.45 12.48
CA ALA A 72 -7.99 -6.58 12.07
C ALA A 72 -8.24 -6.62 10.55
N TYR A 73 -7.18 -6.56 9.74
CA TYR A 73 -7.30 -6.65 8.28
C TYR A 73 -7.71 -8.05 7.78
N LYS A 74 -7.33 -9.14 8.48
CA LYS A 74 -7.83 -10.47 8.15
C LYS A 74 -9.35 -10.56 8.30
N ILE A 75 -9.88 -10.02 9.38
CA ILE A 75 -11.33 -9.97 9.61
C ILE A 75 -12.03 -9.15 8.51
N GLU A 76 -11.48 -7.98 8.13
CA GLU A 76 -12.00 -7.21 7.00
C GLU A 76 -12.04 -8.03 5.71
N GLN A 77 -10.96 -8.74 5.40
CA GLN A 77 -10.86 -9.61 4.22
C GLN A 77 -11.92 -10.71 4.22
N GLU A 78 -12.15 -11.34 5.36
CA GLU A 78 -13.21 -12.37 5.50
C GLU A 78 -14.59 -11.79 5.19
N TYR A 79 -14.89 -10.58 5.69
CA TYR A 79 -16.16 -9.90 5.40
C TYR A 79 -16.28 -9.49 3.93
N ILE A 80 -15.22 -8.97 3.31
CA ILE A 80 -15.19 -8.62 1.88
C ILE A 80 -15.44 -9.87 1.02
N THR A 81 -14.80 -10.99 1.35
CA THR A 81 -14.94 -12.27 0.63
C THR A 81 -16.33 -12.85 0.83
N LYS A 82 -16.80 -12.96 2.08
CA LYS A 82 -18.13 -13.50 2.43
C LYS A 82 -19.26 -12.74 1.75
N THR A 83 -19.15 -11.43 1.67
CA THR A 83 -20.17 -10.58 1.03
C THR A 83 -19.99 -10.45 -0.48
N ARG A 84 -18.90 -10.97 -1.07
CA ARG A 84 -18.54 -10.77 -2.47
C ARG A 84 -18.45 -9.28 -2.87
N ALA A 85 -17.98 -8.44 -1.96
CA ALA A 85 -17.98 -6.99 -2.14
C ALA A 85 -17.12 -6.50 -3.31
N VAL A 86 -16.19 -7.32 -3.80
CA VAL A 86 -15.41 -7.03 -5.02
C VAL A 86 -16.23 -7.21 -6.28
N SER A 87 -16.99 -8.31 -6.39
CA SER A 87 -17.78 -8.60 -7.59
C SER A 87 -19.12 -7.89 -7.62
N LEU A 88 -19.78 -7.75 -6.48
CA LEU A 88 -21.13 -7.18 -6.34
C LEU A 88 -21.14 -5.73 -5.84
N GLY A 89 -20.01 -5.24 -5.32
CA GLY A 89 -19.90 -3.97 -4.64
C GLY A 89 -18.94 -2.96 -5.29
N TYR A 90 -18.41 -2.10 -4.44
CA TYR A 90 -17.44 -1.06 -4.78
C TYR A 90 -16.02 -1.38 -4.33
N ASN A 91 -15.78 -2.51 -3.64
CA ASN A 91 -14.42 -2.92 -3.29
C ASN A 91 -13.64 -3.24 -4.57
N MET A 92 -12.38 -2.79 -4.64
CA MET A 92 -11.52 -3.01 -5.82
C MET A 92 -10.70 -4.28 -5.70
N ASP A 93 -10.47 -4.72 -4.45
CA ASP A 93 -9.75 -5.93 -4.11
C ASP A 93 -10.26 -6.49 -2.77
N ILE A 94 -9.74 -7.62 -2.36
CA ILE A 94 -10.08 -8.25 -1.08
C ILE A 94 -9.42 -7.60 0.14
N GLY A 95 -8.73 -6.49 -0.03
CA GLY A 95 -8.24 -5.59 1.01
C GLY A 95 -6.84 -5.90 1.53
N TYR A 96 -6.57 -7.05 2.04
CA TYR A 96 -5.35 -7.35 2.80
C TYR A 96 -4.04 -7.44 1.98
N GLY A 97 -4.12 -7.53 0.65
CA GLY A 97 -3.00 -7.99 -0.18
C GLY A 97 -1.78 -7.07 -0.25
N TRP A 98 -1.94 -5.76 -0.06
CA TRP A 98 -0.85 -4.82 -0.32
C TRP A 98 -0.14 -4.30 0.95
N ALA A 99 -0.90 -3.97 1.99
CA ALA A 99 -0.36 -3.27 3.16
C ALA A 99 0.29 -4.20 4.21
N CYS A 100 -0.07 -5.48 4.20
CA CYS A 100 0.31 -6.45 5.22
C CYS A 100 0.99 -7.71 4.67
N ALA A 101 1.16 -7.83 3.36
CA ALA A 101 2.04 -8.85 2.81
C ALA A 101 3.47 -8.52 3.28
N ASP A 102 4.10 -9.49 3.89
CA ASP A 102 5.53 -9.40 4.17
C ASP A 102 6.25 -9.32 2.82
N LYS A 103 6.77 -8.13 2.53
CA LYS A 103 7.54 -7.84 1.31
C LYS A 103 9.04 -7.87 1.58
N SER A 104 9.47 -8.45 2.68
CA SER A 104 10.89 -8.61 2.99
C SER A 104 11.47 -9.83 2.26
N GLY A 105 12.75 -9.79 2.00
CA GLY A 105 13.47 -10.90 1.39
C GLY A 105 12.83 -11.39 0.08
N SER A 106 12.72 -12.69 -0.10
CA SER A 106 12.20 -13.35 -1.30
C SER A 106 10.72 -13.06 -1.60
N ASN A 107 9.95 -12.58 -0.63
CA ASN A 107 8.56 -12.17 -0.83
C ASN A 107 8.43 -10.82 -1.54
N ASN A 108 9.52 -10.07 -1.69
CA ASN A 108 9.55 -8.84 -2.46
C ASN A 108 9.70 -9.19 -3.96
N PRO A 109 8.77 -8.80 -4.85
CA PRO A 109 8.89 -9.00 -6.29
C PRO A 109 10.17 -8.42 -6.92
N MET A 110 10.81 -7.48 -6.22
CA MET A 110 12.08 -6.85 -6.61
C MET A 110 13.29 -7.46 -5.91
N PHE A 111 13.09 -8.48 -5.04
CA PHE A 111 14.20 -9.17 -4.38
C PHE A 111 15.13 -9.83 -5.39
N GLY A 112 16.41 -9.59 -5.27
CA GLY A 112 17.42 -10.11 -6.20
C GLY A 112 17.47 -9.43 -7.57
N LYS A 113 16.56 -8.48 -7.86
CA LYS A 113 16.59 -7.71 -9.09
C LYS A 113 17.34 -6.40 -8.90
N THR A 114 18.20 -6.06 -9.85
CA THR A 114 18.81 -4.73 -9.93
C THR A 114 17.74 -3.71 -10.31
N SER A 115 17.71 -2.56 -9.64
CA SER A 115 16.82 -1.46 -10.03
C SER A 115 17.13 -1.05 -11.48
N GLY A 116 16.10 -0.79 -12.30
CA GLY A 116 16.29 -0.31 -13.67
C GLY A 116 17.08 1.02 -13.78
N ASN A 117 17.20 1.76 -12.68
CA ASN A 117 18.04 2.96 -12.55
C ASN A 117 19.39 2.68 -11.89
N ALA A 118 19.76 1.41 -11.68
CA ALA A 118 21.06 1.08 -11.14
C ALA A 118 22.11 1.25 -12.25
N HIS A 119 23.15 1.99 -11.96
CA HIS A 119 24.33 2.11 -12.83
C HIS A 119 25.42 1.21 -12.30
N SER A 120 26.07 0.50 -13.20
CA SER A 120 27.29 -0.23 -12.88
C SER A 120 28.36 0.73 -12.36
N VAL A 121 29.19 0.26 -11.46
CA VAL A 121 30.30 1.02 -10.90
C VAL A 121 31.54 0.16 -10.88
N PHE A 122 32.67 0.74 -11.26
CA PHE A 122 33.99 0.13 -11.14
C PHE A 122 34.63 0.59 -9.84
N ILE A 123 35.14 -0.34 -9.05
CA ILE A 123 35.84 -0.06 -7.81
C ILE A 123 37.01 -1.03 -7.71
N GLN A 124 38.23 -0.49 -7.68
CA GLN A 124 39.48 -1.28 -7.59
C GLN A 124 39.59 -2.37 -8.67
N GLY A 125 39.21 -2.04 -9.90
CA GLY A 125 39.27 -2.98 -11.02
C GLY A 125 38.17 -4.00 -11.12
N ILE A 126 37.18 -3.97 -10.17
CA ILE A 126 36.04 -4.90 -10.16
C ILE A 126 34.76 -4.13 -10.51
N GLU A 127 33.98 -4.67 -11.46
CA GLU A 127 32.70 -4.15 -11.83
C GLU A 127 31.60 -4.68 -10.89
N TYR A 128 30.80 -3.77 -10.36
CA TYR A 128 29.61 -4.08 -9.56
C TYR A 128 28.36 -3.56 -10.28
N PRO A 129 27.29 -4.36 -10.38
CA PRO A 129 26.04 -3.96 -11.05
C PRO A 129 25.32 -2.77 -10.39
N SER A 130 25.68 -2.40 -9.17
CA SER A 130 25.13 -1.25 -8.47
C SER A 130 26.03 -0.79 -7.32
N ILE A 131 25.92 0.49 -6.94
CA ILE A 131 26.55 1.04 -5.73
C ILE A 131 26.14 0.28 -4.46
N SER A 132 24.88 -0.18 -4.40
CA SER A 132 24.35 -0.92 -3.24
C SER A 132 25.03 -2.28 -3.09
N LEU A 133 25.22 -3.01 -4.19
CA LEU A 133 25.89 -4.29 -4.16
C LEU A 133 27.37 -4.13 -3.81
N ALA A 134 28.04 -3.16 -4.40
CA ALA A 134 29.43 -2.82 -4.06
C ALA A 134 29.58 -2.49 -2.56
N ALA A 135 28.67 -1.71 -2.00
CA ALA A 135 28.66 -1.35 -0.59
C ALA A 135 28.53 -2.58 0.32
N SER A 136 27.60 -3.48 -0.01
CA SER A 136 27.41 -4.72 0.74
C SER A 136 28.62 -5.64 0.65
N THR A 137 29.19 -5.83 -0.53
CA THR A 137 30.33 -6.73 -0.76
C THR A 137 31.60 -6.19 -0.08
N LEU A 138 31.83 -4.88 -0.12
CA LEU A 138 33.00 -4.23 0.46
C LEU A 138 32.83 -3.86 1.95
N ASN A 139 31.67 -4.16 2.52
CA ASN A 139 31.29 -3.79 3.89
C ASN A 139 31.46 -2.28 4.16
N LEU A 140 31.06 -1.45 3.19
CA LEU A 140 31.17 0.00 3.23
C LEU A 140 29.80 0.65 3.19
N ASN A 141 29.72 1.90 3.68
CA ASN A 141 28.49 2.66 3.56
C ASN A 141 28.31 3.11 2.09
N ARG A 142 27.07 2.95 1.56
CA ARG A 142 26.70 3.38 0.21
C ARG A 142 27.06 4.85 -0.07
N ALA A 143 26.90 5.73 0.93
CA ALA A 143 27.22 7.14 0.81
C ALA A 143 28.73 7.38 0.61
N THR A 144 29.58 6.52 1.17
CA THR A 144 31.03 6.56 1.00
C THR A 144 31.41 6.29 -0.46
N ILE A 145 30.86 5.23 -1.05
CA ILE A 145 31.11 4.88 -2.45
C ILE A 145 30.58 5.97 -3.39
N ALA A 146 29.35 6.45 -3.15
CA ALA A 146 28.78 7.53 -3.93
C ALA A 146 29.63 8.80 -3.89
N ARG A 147 30.24 9.11 -2.75
CA ARG A 147 31.18 10.24 -2.59
C ARG A 147 32.48 10.02 -3.35
N TRP A 148 33.03 8.82 -3.34
CA TRP A 148 34.25 8.51 -4.11
C TRP A 148 34.04 8.74 -5.60
N ILE A 149 32.92 8.26 -6.14
CA ILE A 149 32.54 8.43 -7.55
C ILE A 149 32.31 9.90 -7.87
N LYS A 150 31.58 10.65 -7.05
CA LYS A 150 31.23 12.05 -7.31
C LYS A 150 32.40 12.98 -7.21
N CYS A 151 33.32 12.75 -6.26
CA CYS A 151 34.42 13.67 -5.97
C CYS A 151 35.73 13.25 -6.66
N HIS A 152 35.74 12.20 -7.50
CA HIS A 152 36.93 11.64 -8.14
C HIS A 152 38.09 11.41 -7.15
N ARG A 153 37.80 11.26 -5.87
CA ARG A 153 38.79 11.08 -4.80
C ARG A 153 39.60 9.79 -4.92
N LYS A 154 39.05 8.81 -5.66
CA LYS A 154 39.72 7.57 -6.05
C LYS A 154 39.56 7.42 -7.55
N PRO A 155 40.61 7.59 -8.35
CA PRO A 155 40.55 7.48 -9.81
C PRO A 155 40.09 6.08 -10.29
N GLU A 156 40.22 5.08 -9.44
CA GLU A 156 39.80 3.69 -9.69
C GLU A 156 38.28 3.46 -9.47
N CYS A 157 37.51 4.51 -9.13
CA CYS A 157 36.07 4.42 -8.85
C CYS A 157 35.30 5.32 -9.82
N TYR A 158 34.57 4.72 -10.77
CA TYR A 158 33.74 5.46 -11.73
C TYR A 158 32.45 4.72 -12.06
N LYS A 159 31.48 5.47 -12.61
CA LYS A 159 30.27 4.89 -13.20
C LYS A 159 30.56 4.42 -14.63
N VAL A 160 29.97 3.29 -14.98
CA VAL A 160 29.90 2.77 -16.34
C VAL A 160 28.55 3.13 -16.95
#